data_1d8e47ef825804a3f16b2696d57f1a49
#
_entry.id   1d8e47ef825804a3f16b2696d57f1a49
#
_cell.length_a   1.000
_cell.length_b   1.000
_cell.length_c   1.000
_cell.angle_alpha   90.00
_cell.angle_beta   90.00
_cell.angle_gamma   90.00
#
_symmetry.space_group_name_H-M   'P 1'
#
loop_
_entity.id
_entity.type
_entity.pdbx_description
1 polymer ?
#
loop_
_entity_poly.entity_id
_entity_poly.type
_entity_poly.pdbx_seq_one_letter_code
_entity_poly.pdbx_strand_id
1 'polypeptide(L)'
;VILAEAGYKVTAIDAAPAMLAEAKRNAGPWQEAIDFRLMDAQKPTFTAESFDVVLSRNLTWVLEDPEQTYGNWHHVLKPGGLLLNFDANWYNYLYDADLKQQYEQDRRNVQQNDLEDHYLSTDIDAMEAIALQVPLTGIQRPHWDIRTLEKLRMRSITTDVSVWQRVWSTVEKINYASTPMFMIAAIK
;
A
#
# COMPACT_ATOMS: atom_id res chain seq x y z
N VAL A 1 -6.71 -9.24 -9.74
CA VAL A 1 -7.03 -9.57 -11.15
C VAL A 1 -5.75 -9.84 -11.92
N ILE A 2 -4.85 -8.87 -12.12
CA ILE A 2 -3.62 -8.97 -12.93
C ILE A 2 -2.81 -10.25 -12.63
N LEU A 3 -2.65 -10.62 -11.37
CA LEU A 3 -1.93 -11.85 -11.00
C LEU A 3 -2.70 -13.12 -11.40
N ALA A 4 -4.03 -13.12 -11.29
CA ALA A 4 -4.86 -14.24 -11.73
C ALA A 4 -4.81 -14.40 -13.26
N GLU A 5 -4.85 -13.29 -14.01
CA GLU A 5 -4.64 -13.26 -15.47
C GLU A 5 -3.28 -13.83 -15.86
N ALA A 6 -2.24 -13.54 -15.07
CA ALA A 6 -0.89 -14.08 -15.28
C ALA A 6 -0.74 -15.55 -14.83
N GLY A 7 -1.82 -16.21 -14.39
CA GLY A 7 -1.85 -17.64 -14.03
C GLY A 7 -1.42 -17.95 -12.60
N TYR A 8 -1.28 -16.94 -11.73
CA TYR A 8 -0.96 -17.17 -10.32
C TYR A 8 -2.20 -17.57 -9.53
N LYS A 9 -2.02 -18.45 -8.54
CA LYS A 9 -3.04 -18.74 -7.53
C LYS A 9 -3.10 -17.58 -6.53
N VAL A 10 -4.21 -16.84 -6.51
CA VAL A 10 -4.37 -15.62 -5.72
C VAL A 10 -5.32 -15.84 -4.56
N THR A 11 -4.89 -15.41 -3.37
CA THR A 11 -5.76 -15.19 -2.20
C THR A 11 -5.76 -13.69 -1.92
N ALA A 12 -6.93 -13.07 -1.94
CA ALA A 12 -7.12 -11.65 -1.63
C ALA A 12 -7.81 -11.50 -0.29
N ILE A 13 -7.26 -10.65 0.58
CA ILE A 13 -7.83 -10.41 1.92
C ILE A 13 -8.13 -8.93 2.11
N ASP A 14 -9.20 -8.64 2.83
CA ASP A 14 -9.54 -7.31 3.32
C ASP A 14 -10.37 -7.44 4.60
N ALA A 15 -10.23 -6.50 5.53
CA ALA A 15 -10.99 -6.46 6.76
C ALA A 15 -12.39 -5.85 6.58
N ALA A 16 -12.64 -5.13 5.48
CA ALA A 16 -13.91 -4.49 5.19
C ALA A 16 -14.78 -5.34 4.24
N PRO A 17 -15.96 -5.83 4.67
CA PRO A 17 -16.84 -6.62 3.80
C PRO A 17 -17.25 -5.89 2.52
N ALA A 18 -17.44 -4.57 2.59
CA ALA A 18 -17.80 -3.75 1.44
C ALA A 18 -16.67 -3.71 0.39
N MET A 19 -15.41 -3.59 0.83
CA MET A 19 -14.24 -3.61 -0.05
C MET A 19 -14.07 -4.97 -0.73
N LEU A 20 -14.30 -6.07 0.01
CA LEU A 20 -14.29 -7.41 -0.59
C LEU A 20 -15.39 -7.60 -1.62
N ALA A 21 -16.59 -7.08 -1.36
CA ALA A 21 -17.69 -7.14 -2.32
C ALA A 21 -17.35 -6.37 -3.61
N GLU A 22 -16.73 -5.19 -3.47
CA GLU A 22 -16.26 -4.39 -4.60
C GLU A 22 -15.13 -5.10 -5.37
N ALA A 23 -14.16 -5.64 -4.65
CA ALA A 23 -13.05 -6.40 -5.24
C ALA A 23 -13.55 -7.60 -6.05
N LYS A 24 -14.57 -8.32 -5.55
CA LYS A 24 -15.21 -9.42 -6.29
C LYS A 24 -15.88 -8.93 -7.56
N ARG A 25 -16.64 -7.83 -7.51
CA ARG A 25 -17.28 -7.24 -8.72
C ARG A 25 -16.23 -6.84 -9.75
N ASN A 26 -15.16 -6.18 -9.31
CA ASN A 26 -14.08 -5.71 -10.17
C ASN A 26 -13.20 -6.83 -10.73
N ALA A 27 -13.24 -8.03 -10.12
CA ALA A 27 -12.55 -9.20 -10.64
C ALA A 27 -13.17 -9.74 -11.94
N GLY A 28 -14.47 -9.45 -12.18
CA GLY A 28 -15.15 -9.86 -13.40
C GLY A 28 -15.03 -11.37 -13.67
N PRO A 29 -14.52 -11.78 -14.83
CA PRO A 29 -14.39 -13.20 -15.17
C PRO A 29 -13.39 -13.97 -14.29
N TRP A 30 -12.53 -13.28 -13.55
CA TRP A 30 -11.53 -13.88 -12.66
C TRP A 30 -12.04 -14.10 -11.24
N GLN A 31 -13.31 -13.74 -10.94
CA GLN A 31 -13.87 -13.84 -9.60
C GLN A 31 -13.71 -15.24 -8.99
N GLU A 32 -13.99 -16.27 -9.77
CA GLU A 32 -13.92 -17.68 -9.32
C GLU A 32 -12.47 -18.19 -9.21
N ALA A 33 -11.53 -17.52 -9.83
CA ALA A 33 -10.10 -17.88 -9.79
C ALA A 33 -9.36 -17.27 -8.60
N ILE A 34 -10.00 -16.33 -7.88
CA ILE A 34 -9.41 -15.61 -6.73
C ILE A 34 -10.13 -16.02 -5.45
N ASP A 35 -9.37 -16.48 -4.46
CA ASP A 35 -9.89 -16.81 -3.11
C ASP A 35 -9.99 -15.53 -2.28
N PHE A 36 -11.20 -14.97 -2.17
CA PHE A 36 -11.47 -13.75 -1.39
C PHE A 36 -11.85 -14.10 0.05
N ARG A 37 -11.11 -13.56 1.02
CA ARG A 37 -11.35 -13.81 2.45
C ARG A 37 -11.49 -12.53 3.26
N LEU A 38 -12.52 -12.47 4.10
CA LEU A 38 -12.65 -11.44 5.12
C LEU A 38 -11.61 -11.72 6.21
N MET A 39 -10.57 -10.89 6.29
CA MET A 39 -9.44 -11.12 7.18
C MET A 39 -8.66 -9.82 7.39
N ASP A 40 -8.20 -9.59 8.62
CA ASP A 40 -7.30 -8.49 8.93
C ASP A 40 -5.89 -8.79 8.39
N ALA A 41 -5.40 -7.92 7.52
CA ALA A 41 -4.07 -8.03 6.95
C ALA A 41 -2.95 -7.88 8.00
N GLN A 42 -3.23 -7.25 9.14
CA GLN A 42 -2.26 -7.14 10.23
C GLN A 42 -2.07 -8.48 10.97
N LYS A 43 -3.10 -9.31 11.01
CA LYS A 43 -3.11 -10.59 11.74
C LYS A 43 -3.64 -11.72 10.86
N PRO A 44 -2.99 -12.01 9.71
CA PRO A 44 -3.46 -13.04 8.81
C PRO A 44 -3.39 -14.42 9.49
N THR A 45 -4.50 -15.17 9.44
CA THR A 45 -4.64 -16.48 10.09
C THR A 45 -4.23 -17.65 9.19
N PHE A 46 -3.32 -17.41 8.26
CA PHE A 46 -2.73 -18.46 7.43
C PHE A 46 -1.67 -19.25 8.20
N THR A 47 -1.46 -20.50 7.80
CA THR A 47 -0.34 -21.30 8.31
C THR A 47 1.00 -20.68 7.89
N ALA A 48 2.05 -20.96 8.66
CA ALA A 48 3.41 -20.57 8.30
C ALA A 48 3.77 -21.09 6.90
N GLU A 49 4.59 -20.30 6.19
CA GLU A 49 5.20 -20.74 4.91
C GLU A 49 4.18 -21.18 3.85
N SER A 50 3.04 -20.49 3.77
CA SER A 50 1.94 -20.80 2.84
C SER A 50 2.08 -20.12 1.48
N PHE A 51 2.78 -18.99 1.41
CA PHE A 51 2.80 -18.15 0.22
C PHE A 51 4.19 -17.98 -0.37
N ASP A 52 4.26 -18.00 -1.69
CA ASP A 52 5.47 -17.67 -2.45
C ASP A 52 5.65 -16.15 -2.55
N VAL A 53 4.54 -15.40 -2.54
CA VAL A 53 4.53 -13.93 -2.61
C VAL A 53 3.48 -13.37 -1.63
N VAL A 54 3.86 -12.33 -0.90
CA VAL A 54 2.94 -11.43 -0.20
C VAL A 54 3.03 -10.07 -0.88
N LEU A 55 1.89 -9.54 -1.33
CA LEU A 55 1.80 -8.25 -2.00
C LEU A 55 0.84 -7.34 -1.26
N SER A 56 1.28 -6.12 -0.99
CA SER A 56 0.49 -5.04 -0.40
C SER A 56 0.57 -3.77 -1.24
N ARG A 57 -0.53 -3.01 -1.31
CA ARG A 57 -0.55 -1.69 -1.96
C ARG A 57 -1.44 -0.73 -1.18
N ASN A 58 -0.91 0.46 -0.88
CA ASN A 58 -1.62 1.54 -0.17
C ASN A 58 -2.23 1.09 1.17
N LEU A 59 -1.54 0.23 1.90
CA LEU A 59 -2.03 -0.35 3.15
C LEU A 59 -1.11 -0.05 4.33
N THR A 60 0.20 -0.12 4.14
CA THR A 60 1.13 -0.10 5.28
C THR A 60 1.16 1.23 6.01
N TRP A 61 0.79 2.33 5.37
CA TRP A 61 0.72 3.66 5.99
C TRP A 61 -0.31 3.74 7.13
N VAL A 62 -1.42 2.95 7.06
CA VAL A 62 -2.56 3.01 7.99
C VAL A 62 -2.52 1.93 9.09
N LEU A 63 -1.49 1.11 9.13
CA LEU A 63 -1.37 0.02 10.10
C LEU A 63 -1.19 0.55 11.53
N GLU A 64 -1.90 -0.07 12.48
CA GLU A 64 -1.77 0.22 13.91
C GLU A 64 -0.44 -0.31 14.47
N ASP A 65 -0.05 -1.51 14.06
CA ASP A 65 1.24 -2.14 14.42
C ASP A 65 1.96 -2.64 13.16
N PRO A 66 2.66 -1.73 12.44
CA PRO A 66 3.32 -2.09 11.20
C PRO A 66 4.52 -3.02 11.39
N GLU A 67 5.23 -2.97 12.53
CA GLU A 67 6.37 -3.87 12.80
C GLU A 67 5.88 -5.31 13.00
N GLN A 68 4.83 -5.50 13.80
CA GLN A 68 4.19 -6.80 13.98
C GLN A 68 3.58 -7.32 12.67
N THR A 69 2.98 -6.43 11.88
CA THR A 69 2.39 -6.78 10.59
C THR A 69 3.44 -7.34 9.62
N TYR A 70 4.58 -6.68 9.48
CA TYR A 70 5.68 -7.21 8.68
C TYR A 70 6.20 -8.55 9.21
N GLY A 71 6.24 -8.73 10.53
CA GLY A 71 6.54 -10.02 11.17
C GLY A 71 5.56 -11.13 10.79
N ASN A 72 4.27 -10.82 10.80
CA ASN A 72 3.22 -11.75 10.40
C ASN A 72 3.28 -12.10 8.91
N TRP A 73 3.57 -11.12 8.05
CA TRP A 73 3.76 -11.37 6.61
C TRP A 73 5.01 -12.23 6.35
N HIS A 74 6.11 -11.96 7.07
CA HIS A 74 7.29 -12.81 7.03
C HIS A 74 6.97 -14.25 7.46
N HIS A 75 6.14 -14.44 8.49
CA HIS A 75 5.75 -15.76 9.00
C HIS A 75 5.03 -16.59 7.93
N VAL A 76 4.11 -15.98 7.18
CA VAL A 76 3.32 -16.69 6.16
C VAL A 76 4.06 -16.88 4.83
N LEU A 77 5.15 -16.16 4.59
CA LEU A 77 6.02 -16.35 3.44
C LEU A 77 6.85 -17.64 3.58
N LYS A 78 6.97 -18.39 2.51
CA LYS A 78 7.90 -19.51 2.39
C LYS A 78 9.36 -19.04 2.45
N PRO A 79 10.31 -19.90 2.85
CA PRO A 79 11.74 -19.62 2.63
C PRO A 79 12.01 -19.31 1.15
N GLY A 80 12.68 -18.20 0.87
CA GLY A 80 12.87 -17.70 -0.50
C GLY A 80 11.65 -16.97 -1.09
N GLY A 81 10.56 -16.84 -0.35
CA GLY A 81 9.36 -16.10 -0.77
C GLY A 81 9.59 -14.59 -0.82
N LEU A 82 8.82 -13.91 -1.67
CA LEU A 82 8.96 -12.49 -2.00
C LEU A 82 7.90 -11.66 -1.28
N LEU A 83 8.33 -10.63 -0.56
CA LEU A 83 7.47 -9.52 -0.13
C LEU A 83 7.54 -8.40 -1.17
N LEU A 84 6.38 -7.93 -1.61
CA LEU A 84 6.24 -6.71 -2.41
C LEU A 84 5.30 -5.74 -1.69
N ASN A 85 5.79 -4.53 -1.41
CA ASN A 85 4.97 -3.47 -0.82
C ASN A 85 5.05 -2.20 -1.68
N PHE A 86 3.89 -1.70 -2.10
CA PHE A 86 3.71 -0.45 -2.83
C PHE A 86 3.00 0.52 -1.91
N ASP A 87 3.63 1.64 -1.55
CA ASP A 87 3.03 2.63 -0.67
C ASP A 87 3.60 4.03 -0.92
N ALA A 88 3.13 5.02 -0.20
CA ALA A 88 3.65 6.38 -0.24
C ALA A 88 3.68 6.99 1.17
N ASN A 89 4.30 8.15 1.31
CA ASN A 89 4.29 8.91 2.57
C ASN A 89 2.99 9.71 2.68
N TRP A 90 1.85 8.99 2.68
CA TRP A 90 0.53 9.58 2.76
C TRP A 90 0.38 10.43 4.03
N TYR A 91 -0.16 11.64 3.88
CA TYR A 91 -0.45 12.57 4.98
C TYR A 91 0.78 13.06 5.78
N ASN A 92 2.02 12.83 5.33
CA ASN A 92 3.20 13.36 6.02
C ASN A 92 3.26 14.90 6.01
N TYR A 93 2.51 15.55 5.12
CA TYR A 93 2.31 17.00 5.13
C TYR A 93 1.65 17.53 6.42
N LEU A 94 1.05 16.67 7.23
CA LEU A 94 0.53 17.03 8.56
C LEU A 94 1.65 17.34 9.56
N TYR A 95 2.88 16.91 9.29
CA TYR A 95 4.05 17.05 10.16
C TYR A 95 5.16 17.92 9.59
N ASP A 96 5.02 18.40 8.35
CA ASP A 96 6.06 19.15 7.65
C ASP A 96 5.44 20.26 6.81
N ALA A 97 5.86 21.52 7.08
CA ALA A 97 5.30 22.71 6.44
C ALA A 97 5.66 22.81 4.94
N ASP A 98 6.84 22.32 4.55
CA ASP A 98 7.26 22.35 3.15
C ASP A 98 6.47 21.30 2.34
N LEU A 99 6.22 20.13 2.93
CA LEU A 99 5.35 19.12 2.33
C LEU A 99 3.89 19.61 2.26
N LYS A 100 3.43 20.37 3.25
CA LYS A 100 2.11 21.02 3.19
C LYS A 100 1.98 21.97 2.00
N GLN A 101 2.99 22.79 1.77
CA GLN A 101 3.00 23.68 0.60
C GLN A 101 2.99 22.91 -0.73
N GLN A 102 3.72 21.78 -0.81
CA GLN A 102 3.72 20.92 -1.99
C GLN A 102 2.36 20.28 -2.22
N TYR A 103 1.73 19.76 -1.17
CA TYR A 103 0.36 19.23 -1.23
C TYR A 103 -0.64 20.28 -1.72
N GLU A 104 -0.59 21.50 -1.19
CA GLU A 104 -1.44 22.61 -1.66
C GLU A 104 -1.16 22.99 -3.11
N GLN A 105 0.10 22.88 -3.55
CA GLN A 105 0.45 23.09 -4.96
C GLN A 105 -0.16 22.00 -5.86
N ASP A 106 -0.18 20.72 -5.42
CA ASP A 106 -0.85 19.66 -6.16
C ASP A 106 -2.35 19.95 -6.34
N ARG A 107 -3.03 20.43 -5.29
CA ARG A 107 -4.46 20.82 -5.38
C ARG A 107 -4.67 21.95 -6.40
N ARG A 108 -3.80 22.97 -6.38
CA ARG A 108 -3.82 24.03 -7.40
C ARG A 108 -3.58 23.51 -8.81
N ASN A 109 -2.63 22.58 -8.98
CA ASN A 109 -2.33 22.00 -10.28
C ASN A 109 -3.51 21.18 -10.84
N VAL A 110 -4.19 20.41 -9.97
CA VAL A 110 -5.41 19.66 -10.35
C VAL A 110 -6.48 20.61 -10.84
N GLN A 111 -6.76 21.69 -10.10
CA GLN A 111 -7.75 22.69 -10.47
C GLN A 111 -7.40 23.43 -11.78
N GLN A 112 -6.13 23.82 -11.97
CA GLN A 112 -5.68 24.53 -13.16
C GLN A 112 -5.75 23.67 -14.43
N ASN A 113 -5.64 22.35 -14.31
CA ASN A 113 -5.75 21.42 -15.43
C ASN A 113 -7.16 20.84 -15.61
N ASP A 114 -8.15 21.32 -14.85
CA ASP A 114 -9.54 20.85 -14.88
C ASP A 114 -9.63 19.31 -14.76
N LEU A 115 -8.85 18.75 -13.82
CA LEU A 115 -8.80 17.31 -13.58
C LEU A 115 -9.67 16.93 -12.39
N GLU A 116 -10.07 15.65 -12.33
CA GLU A 116 -10.70 15.08 -11.16
C GLU A 116 -9.78 15.18 -9.95
N ASP A 117 -10.25 15.83 -8.88
CA ASP A 117 -9.54 15.88 -7.60
C ASP A 117 -9.92 14.66 -6.75
N HIS A 118 -8.98 13.74 -6.61
CA HIS A 118 -9.18 12.51 -5.88
C HIS A 118 -9.39 12.72 -4.37
N TYR A 119 -8.97 13.85 -3.82
CA TYR A 119 -9.20 14.19 -2.41
C TYR A 119 -10.63 14.70 -2.16
N LEU A 120 -11.28 15.33 -3.14
CA LEU A 120 -12.65 15.82 -2.98
C LEU A 120 -13.71 14.71 -2.94
N SER A 121 -13.38 13.52 -3.46
CA SER A 121 -14.24 12.34 -3.38
C SER A 121 -14.12 11.57 -2.06
N THR A 122 -13.23 12.04 -1.16
CA THR A 122 -12.91 11.41 0.12
C THR A 122 -13.21 12.39 1.25
N ASP A 123 -13.66 11.88 2.40
CA ASP A 123 -13.73 12.68 3.64
C ASP A 123 -12.29 12.89 4.15
N ILE A 124 -11.67 13.99 3.69
CA ILE A 124 -10.27 14.28 3.97
C ILE A 124 -10.04 14.55 5.46
N ASP A 125 -10.98 15.18 6.15
CA ASP A 125 -10.85 15.49 7.58
C ASP A 125 -10.84 14.19 8.40
N ALA A 126 -11.70 13.24 8.05
CA ALA A 126 -11.69 11.90 8.67
C ALA A 126 -10.41 11.13 8.39
N MET A 127 -9.88 11.21 7.17
CA MET A 127 -8.63 10.56 6.79
C MET A 127 -7.41 11.18 7.49
N GLU A 128 -7.35 12.51 7.60
CA GLU A 128 -6.31 13.21 8.37
C GLU A 128 -6.39 12.85 9.87
N ALA A 129 -7.58 12.75 10.44
CA ALA A 129 -7.77 12.34 11.82
C ALA A 129 -7.26 10.89 12.07
N ILE A 130 -7.47 9.98 11.12
CA ILE A 130 -6.88 8.62 11.17
C ILE A 130 -5.36 8.70 11.04
N ALA A 131 -4.85 9.46 10.07
CA ALA A 131 -3.42 9.60 9.81
C ALA A 131 -2.64 10.13 11.02
N LEU A 132 -3.25 11.00 11.82
CA LEU A 132 -2.64 11.51 13.08
C LEU A 132 -2.54 10.45 14.19
N GLN A 133 -3.26 9.33 14.08
CA GLN A 133 -3.28 8.28 15.10
C GLN A 133 -2.40 7.07 14.75
N VAL A 134 -1.97 6.95 13.49
CA VAL A 134 -1.18 5.81 13.04
C VAL A 134 0.33 6.10 13.05
N PRO A 135 1.19 5.12 13.36
CA PRO A 135 2.58 5.36 13.70
C PRO A 135 3.46 5.79 12.52
N LEU A 136 3.06 5.49 11.27
CA LEU A 136 3.95 5.72 10.12
C LEU A 136 3.76 7.07 9.42
N THR A 137 2.72 7.85 9.73
CA THR A 137 2.45 9.11 9.03
C THR A 137 3.57 10.14 9.19
N GLY A 138 4.13 10.29 10.40
CA GLY A 138 5.25 11.21 10.67
C GLY A 138 6.63 10.61 10.40
N ILE A 139 6.73 9.42 9.82
CA ILE A 139 7.98 8.70 9.62
C ILE A 139 8.33 8.67 8.14
N GLN A 140 9.59 9.02 7.83
CA GLN A 140 10.09 8.97 6.46
C GLN A 140 10.26 7.52 5.99
N ARG A 141 9.47 7.13 5.03
CA ARG A 141 9.51 5.85 4.32
C ARG A 141 10.15 6.05 2.93
N PRO A 142 10.78 5.04 2.34
CA PRO A 142 10.86 3.63 2.76
C PRO A 142 12.00 3.29 3.75
N HIS A 143 12.72 4.26 4.31
CA HIS A 143 13.85 3.97 5.20
C HIS A 143 13.47 3.19 6.47
N TRP A 144 12.30 3.49 7.04
CA TRP A 144 11.80 2.74 8.18
C TRP A 144 11.51 1.28 7.81
N ASP A 145 10.89 1.08 6.65
CA ASP A 145 10.53 -0.26 6.14
C ASP A 145 11.78 -1.12 5.93
N ILE A 146 12.82 -0.57 5.30
CA ILE A 146 14.11 -1.26 5.09
C ILE A 146 14.66 -1.77 6.43
N ARG A 147 14.76 -0.89 7.43
CA ARG A 147 15.28 -1.27 8.76
C ARG A 147 14.44 -2.35 9.43
N THR A 148 13.12 -2.31 9.28
CA THR A 148 12.21 -3.32 9.82
C THR A 148 12.41 -4.67 9.13
N LEU A 149 12.56 -4.69 7.81
CA LEU A 149 12.81 -5.91 7.04
C LEU A 149 14.20 -6.50 7.34
N GLU A 150 15.22 -5.66 7.56
CA GLU A 150 16.55 -6.08 8.02
C GLU A 150 16.51 -6.76 9.40
N LYS A 151 15.74 -6.20 10.36
CA LYS A 151 15.53 -6.83 11.69
C LYS A 151 14.87 -8.21 11.55
N LEU A 152 13.97 -8.39 10.57
CA LEU A 152 13.34 -9.67 10.25
C LEU A 152 14.27 -10.61 9.47
N ARG A 153 15.53 -10.20 9.21
CA ARG A 153 16.53 -10.96 8.44
C ARG A 153 16.11 -11.26 7.01
N MET A 154 15.25 -10.41 6.43
CA MET A 154 14.97 -10.49 5.01
C MET A 154 16.20 -10.11 4.18
N ARG A 155 16.32 -10.68 2.99
CA ARG A 155 17.49 -10.53 2.10
C ARG A 155 17.09 -9.81 0.81
N SER A 156 18.09 -9.35 0.06
CA SER A 156 17.90 -8.72 -1.26
C SER A 156 16.86 -7.60 -1.21
N ILE A 157 16.89 -6.78 -0.12
CA ILE A 157 15.97 -5.67 0.03
C ILE A 157 16.31 -4.62 -1.02
N THR A 158 15.36 -4.34 -1.89
CA THR A 158 15.47 -3.32 -2.94
C THR A 158 14.30 -2.35 -2.88
N THR A 159 14.53 -1.11 -3.30
CA THR A 159 13.50 -0.07 -3.37
C THR A 159 13.49 0.59 -4.75
N ASP A 160 12.30 0.94 -5.21
CA ASP A 160 12.11 1.77 -6.39
C ASP A 160 11.21 2.96 -6.03
N VAL A 161 11.82 4.13 -5.86
CA VAL A 161 11.11 5.38 -5.55
C VAL A 161 10.55 6.07 -6.78
N SER A 162 10.74 5.49 -7.95
CA SER A 162 10.24 5.98 -9.24
C SER A 162 9.14 5.10 -9.83
N VAL A 163 8.69 4.05 -9.11
CA VAL A 163 7.69 3.10 -9.60
C VAL A 163 6.40 3.78 -10.07
N TRP A 164 6.00 4.85 -9.42
CA TRP A 164 4.82 5.65 -9.75
C TRP A 164 4.83 6.18 -11.19
N GLN A 165 6.02 6.45 -11.74
CA GLN A 165 6.15 6.91 -13.13
C GLN A 165 5.64 5.89 -14.16
N ARG A 166 5.69 4.60 -13.81
CA ARG A 166 5.25 3.48 -14.67
C ARG A 166 3.82 3.03 -14.42
N VAL A 167 3.35 3.18 -13.17
CA VAL A 167 2.07 2.58 -12.74
C VAL A 167 0.94 3.58 -12.59
N TRP A 168 1.23 4.88 -12.44
CA TRP A 168 0.23 5.91 -12.32
C TRP A 168 -0.18 6.50 -13.67
N SER A 169 -1.46 6.79 -13.81
CA SER A 169 -2.02 7.61 -14.88
C SER A 169 -1.51 9.05 -14.79
N THR A 170 -1.72 9.84 -15.84
CA THR A 170 -1.39 11.27 -15.81
C THR A 170 -2.14 12.02 -14.72
N VAL A 171 -3.41 11.66 -14.48
CA VAL A 171 -4.24 12.26 -13.43
C VAL A 171 -3.69 11.96 -12.04
N GLU A 172 -3.33 10.71 -11.76
CA GLU A 172 -2.70 10.33 -10.48
C GLU A 172 -1.36 11.04 -10.27
N LYS A 173 -0.54 11.17 -11.30
CA LYS A 173 0.76 11.88 -11.24
C LYS A 173 0.62 13.34 -10.84
N ILE A 174 -0.46 14.00 -11.26
CA ILE A 174 -0.74 15.40 -10.89
C ILE A 174 -1.38 15.48 -9.51
N ASN A 175 -2.30 14.55 -9.19
CA ASN A 175 -2.97 14.51 -7.89
C ASN A 175 -2.00 14.26 -6.72
N TYR A 176 -0.97 13.43 -6.92
CA TYR A 176 -0.12 12.90 -5.86
C TYR A 176 1.38 13.22 -6.05
N ALA A 177 1.70 14.31 -6.76
CA ALA A 177 3.09 14.67 -7.07
C ALA A 177 3.95 14.84 -5.81
N SER A 178 3.39 15.39 -4.74
CA SER A 178 4.08 15.57 -3.44
C SER A 178 4.25 14.29 -2.62
N THR A 179 3.51 13.22 -2.95
CA THR A 179 3.54 11.94 -2.23
C THR A 179 3.78 10.77 -3.19
N PRO A 180 4.93 10.74 -3.90
CA PRO A 180 5.19 9.72 -4.92
C PRO A 180 5.24 8.32 -4.30
N MET A 181 4.61 7.36 -4.99
CA MET A 181 4.63 5.96 -4.58
C MET A 181 6.03 5.38 -4.70
N PHE A 182 6.44 4.61 -3.72
CA PHE A 182 7.60 3.74 -3.75
C PHE A 182 7.20 2.27 -3.77
N MET A 183 8.11 1.41 -4.20
CA MET A 183 8.00 -0.03 -4.08
C MET A 183 9.16 -0.56 -3.24
N ILE A 184 8.88 -1.54 -2.41
CA ILE A 184 9.88 -2.34 -1.70
C ILE A 184 9.71 -3.80 -2.11
N ALA A 185 10.83 -4.45 -2.42
CA ALA A 185 10.89 -5.89 -2.63
C ALA A 185 11.93 -6.48 -1.68
N ALA A 186 11.59 -7.59 -1.02
CA ALA A 186 12.49 -8.28 -0.11
C ALA A 186 12.24 -9.81 -0.13
N ILE A 187 13.30 -10.60 0.04
CA ILE A 187 13.26 -12.06 0.04
C ILE A 187 13.41 -12.59 1.47
N LYS A 188 12.51 -13.49 1.89
CA LYS A 188 12.64 -14.23 3.16
C LYS A 188 13.82 -15.17 3.19
#